data_c0ffa869a2012b2b986e38fe217c29a3
#
_entry.id   c0ffa869a2012b2b986e38fe217c29a3
#
_cell.length_a   1.000
_cell.length_b   1.000
_cell.length_c   1.000
_cell.angle_alpha   90.00
_cell.angle_beta   90.00
_cell.angle_gamma   90.00
#
_symmetry.space_group_name_H-M   'P 1'
#
loop_
_entity.id
_entity.type
_entity.pdbx_description
1 polymer ?
#
loop_
_entity_poly.entity_id
_entity_poly.type
_entity_poly.pdbx_seq_one_letter_code
_entity_poly.pdbx_strand_id
1 'polypeptide(L)'
;LEDSKYSFAALLYHELAHANDFFPISRWLTYPMSKTVYDAVNEVYQAQQIQSDYLQNNFPLVVASSYNGVEMQKLAQVRFRDPDAIQEYQKDFTMSFVADMFKTEGAPQFYSYSTTREDFAILFDGFMMYARYGINRDVGVSDQQYNSFVWGQRDRKGESWIKPRIEFVTNRVLPEFYDADAIIQN
;
A
#
# COMPACT_ATOMS: atom_id res chain seq x y z
N LEU A 1 -19.84 5.89 -16.29
CA LEU A 1 -20.50 5.28 -15.11
C LEU A 1 -19.75 4.01 -14.63
N GLU A 2 -19.20 3.18 -15.51
CA GLU A 2 -18.43 1.99 -15.09
C GLU A 2 -17.12 2.38 -14.39
N ASP A 3 -16.37 3.31 -14.92
CA ASP A 3 -15.11 3.79 -14.32
C ASP A 3 -15.32 4.35 -12.91
N SER A 4 -16.44 5.03 -12.69
CA SER A 4 -16.80 5.56 -11.37
C SER A 4 -17.07 4.45 -10.35
N LYS A 5 -17.66 3.32 -10.79
CA LYS A 5 -17.93 2.15 -9.93
C LYS A 5 -16.62 1.54 -9.40
N TYR A 6 -15.65 1.35 -10.28
CA TYR A 6 -14.37 0.76 -9.88
C TYR A 6 -13.53 1.70 -9.02
N SER A 7 -13.53 3.00 -9.32
CA SER A 7 -12.89 4.00 -8.48
C SER A 7 -13.51 4.03 -7.07
N PHE A 8 -14.83 3.96 -6.97
CA PHE A 8 -15.53 3.90 -5.69
C PHE A 8 -15.23 2.61 -4.92
N ALA A 9 -15.21 1.46 -5.61
CA ALA A 9 -14.88 0.18 -4.99
C ALA A 9 -13.44 0.18 -4.44
N ALA A 10 -12.48 0.69 -5.20
CA ALA A 10 -11.10 0.82 -4.75
C ALA A 10 -10.99 1.70 -3.50
N LEU A 11 -11.64 2.86 -3.50
CA LEU A 11 -11.69 3.74 -2.34
C LEU A 11 -12.32 3.05 -1.12
N LEU A 12 -13.43 2.34 -1.31
CA LEU A 12 -14.10 1.63 -0.23
C LEU A 12 -13.19 0.56 0.40
N TYR A 13 -12.49 -0.22 -0.41
CA TYR A 13 -11.53 -1.21 0.10
C TYR A 13 -10.36 -0.55 0.82
N HIS A 14 -9.90 0.57 0.32
CA HIS A 14 -8.84 1.37 0.95
C HIS A 14 -9.24 1.83 2.37
N GLU A 15 -10.41 2.45 2.50
CA GLU A 15 -10.92 2.93 3.79
C GLU A 15 -11.26 1.76 4.74
N LEU A 16 -11.74 0.65 4.20
CA LEU A 16 -11.97 -0.55 5.00
C LEU A 16 -10.65 -1.11 5.57
N ALA A 17 -9.59 -1.07 4.81
CA ALA A 17 -8.27 -1.45 5.30
C ALA A 17 -7.81 -0.55 6.44
N HIS A 18 -7.98 0.77 6.33
CA HIS A 18 -7.68 1.71 7.42
C HIS A 18 -8.48 1.42 8.70
N ALA A 19 -9.75 1.09 8.56
CA ALA A 19 -10.56 0.69 9.71
C ALA A 19 -10.02 -0.60 10.37
N ASN A 20 -9.63 -1.58 9.57
CA ASN A 20 -9.07 -2.85 10.05
C ASN A 20 -7.63 -2.73 10.57
N ASP A 21 -6.90 -1.72 10.19
CA ASP A 21 -5.56 -1.43 10.70
C ASP A 21 -5.60 -1.22 12.24
N PHE A 22 -6.61 -0.53 12.73
CA PHE A 22 -6.85 -0.33 14.17
C PHE A 22 -7.75 -1.40 14.78
N PHE A 23 -8.78 -1.83 14.04
CA PHE A 23 -9.82 -2.72 14.53
C PHE A 23 -9.92 -3.96 13.66
N PRO A 24 -8.93 -4.88 13.68
CA PRO A 24 -9.06 -6.13 12.98
C PRO A 24 -10.30 -6.89 13.45
N ILE A 25 -10.91 -7.65 12.56
CA ILE A 25 -12.18 -8.34 12.79
C ILE A 25 -12.19 -9.17 14.08
N SER A 26 -11.04 -9.73 14.45
CA SER A 26 -10.85 -10.46 15.71
C SER A 26 -11.10 -9.64 16.97
N ARG A 27 -11.05 -8.31 16.87
CA ARG A 27 -11.27 -7.38 17.99
C ARG A 27 -12.67 -6.78 18.00
N TRP A 28 -13.32 -6.65 16.87
CA TRP A 28 -14.64 -6.00 16.80
C TRP A 28 -15.66 -6.62 17.74
N LEU A 29 -15.66 -7.94 17.84
CA LEU A 29 -16.59 -8.68 18.70
C LEU A 29 -16.27 -8.56 20.21
N THR A 30 -15.09 -8.08 20.55
CA THR A 30 -14.62 -7.98 21.93
C THR A 30 -14.71 -6.58 22.51
N TYR A 31 -14.99 -5.56 21.67
CA TYR A 31 -15.12 -4.19 22.15
C TYR A 31 -16.44 -3.97 22.88
N PRO A 32 -16.43 -3.43 24.11
CA PRO A 32 -17.65 -3.05 24.81
C PRO A 32 -18.41 -1.97 24.06
N MET A 33 -19.70 -2.12 23.88
CA MET A 33 -20.56 -1.11 23.24
C MET A 33 -20.57 0.25 23.96
N SER A 34 -20.14 0.30 25.21
CA SER A 34 -20.01 1.52 25.98
C SER A 34 -18.74 2.32 25.68
N LYS A 35 -17.78 1.76 24.97
CA LYS A 35 -16.52 2.41 24.64
C LYS A 35 -16.67 3.27 23.39
N THR A 36 -16.12 4.48 23.42
CA THR A 36 -16.09 5.33 22.24
C THR A 36 -15.05 4.84 21.25
N VAL A 37 -15.22 5.18 19.97
CA VAL A 37 -14.21 4.89 18.92
C VAL A 37 -12.88 5.55 19.27
N TYR A 38 -12.91 6.75 19.83
CA TYR A 38 -11.72 7.49 20.26
C TYR A 38 -10.93 6.71 21.33
N ASP A 39 -11.60 6.23 22.36
CA ASP A 39 -10.96 5.45 23.44
C ASP A 39 -10.36 4.15 22.87
N ALA A 40 -11.10 3.48 21.99
CA ALA A 40 -10.65 2.25 21.37
C ALA A 40 -9.41 2.47 20.48
N VAL A 41 -9.38 3.53 19.67
CA VAL A 41 -8.21 3.91 18.87
C VAL A 41 -7.00 4.19 19.75
N ASN A 42 -7.19 4.98 20.82
CA ASN A 42 -6.11 5.31 21.73
C ASN A 42 -5.52 4.06 22.43
N GLU A 43 -6.36 3.11 22.82
CA GLU A 43 -5.88 1.86 23.41
C GLU A 43 -5.02 1.06 22.46
N VAL A 44 -5.45 0.92 21.20
CA VAL A 44 -4.68 0.21 20.15
C VAL A 44 -3.35 0.90 19.93
N TYR A 45 -3.36 2.22 19.89
CA TYR A 45 -2.16 3.05 19.72
C TYR A 45 -1.19 2.88 20.90
N GLN A 46 -1.68 3.02 22.13
CA GLN A 46 -0.86 2.84 23.33
C GLN A 46 -0.31 1.44 23.50
N ALA A 47 -1.06 0.43 23.05
CA ALA A 47 -0.64 -0.95 23.07
C ALA A 47 0.31 -1.33 21.91
N GLN A 48 0.62 -0.40 21.02
CA GLN A 48 1.43 -0.64 19.81
C GLN A 48 0.91 -1.83 18.97
N GLN A 49 -0.41 -1.89 18.77
CA GLN A 49 -1.08 -3.03 18.14
C GLN A 49 -1.69 -2.67 16.78
N ILE A 50 -1.18 -1.65 16.12
CA ILE A 50 -1.56 -1.23 14.78
C ILE A 50 -1.03 -2.25 13.77
N GLN A 51 -1.87 -2.71 12.85
CA GLN A 51 -1.51 -3.80 11.93
C GLN A 51 -0.47 -3.35 10.89
N SER A 52 -0.52 -2.11 10.46
CA SER A 52 0.48 -1.54 9.55
C SER A 52 1.89 -1.48 10.17
N ASP A 53 2.00 -1.29 11.48
CA ASP A 53 3.29 -1.37 12.17
C ASP A 53 3.83 -2.82 12.16
N TYR A 54 2.96 -3.81 12.33
CA TYR A 54 3.36 -5.21 12.20
C TYR A 54 3.78 -5.55 10.77
N LEU A 55 3.10 -5.01 9.76
CA LEU A 55 3.51 -5.16 8.37
C LEU A 55 4.94 -4.64 8.16
N GLN A 56 5.22 -3.42 8.60
CA GLN A 56 6.56 -2.83 8.46
C GLN A 56 7.64 -3.57 9.22
N ASN A 57 7.33 -4.08 10.40
CA ASN A 57 8.29 -4.81 11.21
C ASN A 57 8.66 -6.18 10.64
N ASN A 58 7.73 -6.85 9.95
CA ASN A 58 7.93 -8.20 9.41
C ASN A 58 8.28 -8.21 7.91
N PHE A 59 7.72 -7.28 7.17
CA PHE A 59 7.88 -7.16 5.72
C PHE A 59 8.07 -5.68 5.33
N PRO A 60 9.23 -5.09 5.66
CA PRO A 60 9.46 -3.67 5.44
C PRO A 60 9.33 -3.31 3.96
N LEU A 61 8.67 -2.18 3.70
CA LEU A 61 8.56 -1.58 2.37
C LEU A 61 9.94 -1.28 1.79
N VAL A 62 10.78 -0.76 2.66
CA VAL A 62 12.14 -0.32 2.34
C VAL A 62 13.07 -0.92 3.37
N VAL A 63 14.15 -1.53 2.92
CA VAL A 63 15.30 -1.75 3.80
C VAL A 63 15.81 -0.36 4.16
N ALA A 64 15.73 0.01 5.44
CA ALA A 64 16.00 1.37 5.93
C ALA A 64 17.35 1.96 5.51
N SER A 65 18.29 1.12 5.05
CA SER A 65 19.61 1.48 4.55
C SER A 65 19.73 1.39 3.03
N SER A 66 18.67 1.03 2.29
CA SER A 66 18.76 0.94 0.84
C SER A 66 18.74 2.35 0.23
N TYR A 67 19.70 2.61 -0.65
CA TYR A 67 19.76 3.88 -1.41
C TYR A 67 18.46 4.13 -2.17
N ASN A 68 17.96 3.13 -2.89
CA ASN A 68 16.76 3.25 -3.71
C ASN A 68 15.53 3.60 -2.86
N GLY A 69 15.33 2.94 -1.72
CA GLY A 69 14.18 3.21 -0.86
C GLY A 69 14.17 4.61 -0.28
N VAL A 70 15.32 5.13 0.14
CA VAL A 70 15.46 6.50 0.64
C VAL A 70 15.14 7.51 -0.47
N GLU A 71 15.64 7.29 -1.67
CA GLU A 71 15.38 8.17 -2.82
C GLU A 71 13.92 8.14 -3.23
N MET A 72 13.28 6.97 -3.24
CA MET A 72 11.86 6.83 -3.55
C MET A 72 10.97 7.50 -2.51
N GLN A 73 11.30 7.43 -1.23
CA GLN A 73 10.60 8.17 -0.19
C GLN A 73 10.66 9.68 -0.42
N LYS A 74 11.83 10.22 -0.77
CA LYS A 74 11.99 11.65 -1.06
C LYS A 74 11.18 12.06 -2.29
N LEU A 75 11.26 11.31 -3.38
CA LEU A 75 10.48 11.57 -4.60
C LEU A 75 8.98 11.52 -4.36
N ALA A 76 8.50 10.58 -3.55
CA ALA A 76 7.10 10.47 -3.21
C ALA A 76 6.59 11.69 -2.42
N GLN A 77 7.42 12.34 -1.58
CA GLN A 77 7.02 13.56 -0.85
C GLN A 77 6.61 14.70 -1.80
N VAL A 78 7.28 14.83 -2.95
CA VAL A 78 6.94 15.84 -3.96
C VAL A 78 5.48 15.70 -4.41
N ARG A 79 4.99 14.46 -4.52
CA ARG A 79 3.65 14.17 -5.03
C ARG A 79 2.53 14.55 -4.06
N PHE A 80 2.70 14.28 -2.77
CA PHE A 80 1.58 14.35 -1.83
C PHE A 80 1.78 15.30 -0.64
N ARG A 81 2.95 15.89 -0.48
CA ARG A 81 3.21 16.81 0.64
C ARG A 81 3.71 18.16 0.21
N ASP A 82 4.77 18.21 -0.60
CA ASP A 82 5.46 19.44 -0.95
C ASP A 82 6.07 19.33 -2.35
N PRO A 83 5.54 20.04 -3.35
CA PRO A 83 6.11 20.06 -4.70
C PRO A 83 7.58 20.51 -4.75
N ASP A 84 8.03 21.30 -3.76
CA ASP A 84 9.39 21.81 -3.67
C ASP A 84 10.31 20.87 -2.87
N ALA A 85 9.80 19.72 -2.38
CA ALA A 85 10.58 18.76 -1.63
C ALA A 85 11.61 17.99 -2.46
N ILE A 86 11.57 18.13 -3.79
CA ILE A 86 12.56 17.51 -4.69
C ILE A 86 13.96 18.01 -4.35
N GLN A 87 14.88 17.07 -4.18
CA GLN A 87 16.29 17.40 -3.96
C GLN A 87 16.92 17.84 -5.28
N GLU A 88 17.87 18.78 -5.23
CA GLU A 88 18.46 19.33 -6.44
C GLU A 88 19.07 18.24 -7.35
N TYR A 89 19.77 17.28 -6.78
CA TYR A 89 20.36 16.15 -7.53
C TYR A 89 19.33 15.20 -8.13
N GLN A 90 18.09 15.16 -7.61
CA GLN A 90 17.02 14.30 -8.14
C GLN A 90 16.38 14.86 -9.40
N LYS A 91 16.60 16.17 -9.69
CA LYS A 91 16.11 16.79 -10.92
C LYS A 91 16.73 16.20 -12.18
N ASP A 92 17.89 15.59 -12.05
CA ASP A 92 18.60 14.92 -13.14
C ASP A 92 18.17 13.45 -13.33
N PHE A 93 17.30 12.93 -12.47
CA PHE A 93 16.83 11.56 -12.58
C PHE A 93 15.97 11.37 -13.83
N THR A 94 16.35 10.39 -14.63
CA THR A 94 15.56 10.00 -15.80
C THR A 94 14.36 9.14 -15.38
N MET A 95 13.32 9.11 -16.19
CA MET A 95 12.15 8.24 -15.96
C MET A 95 12.57 6.77 -15.83
N SER A 96 13.47 6.30 -16.71
CA SER A 96 13.93 4.91 -16.66
C SER A 96 14.64 4.60 -15.35
N PHE A 97 15.48 5.53 -14.88
CA PHE A 97 16.17 5.37 -13.59
C PHE A 97 15.18 5.27 -12.43
N VAL A 98 14.17 6.15 -12.38
CA VAL A 98 13.12 6.10 -11.35
C VAL A 98 12.31 4.80 -11.45
N ALA A 99 11.92 4.38 -12.65
CA ALA A 99 11.20 3.14 -12.85
C ALA A 99 12.00 1.91 -12.40
N ASP A 100 13.30 1.88 -12.69
CA ASP A 100 14.18 0.77 -12.29
C ASP A 100 14.39 0.72 -10.78
N MET A 101 14.49 1.87 -10.10
CA MET A 101 14.48 1.92 -8.64
C MET A 101 13.20 1.32 -8.06
N PHE A 102 12.04 1.69 -8.64
CA PHE A 102 10.73 1.23 -8.17
C PHE A 102 10.53 -0.27 -8.31
N LYS A 103 11.04 -0.88 -9.36
CA LYS A 103 10.88 -2.32 -9.62
C LYS A 103 11.50 -3.21 -8.54
N THR A 104 12.46 -2.70 -7.81
CA THR A 104 13.16 -3.46 -6.75
C THR A 104 12.54 -3.28 -5.36
N GLU A 105 11.54 -2.40 -5.24
CA GLU A 105 10.90 -2.08 -3.98
C GLU A 105 9.61 -2.87 -3.77
N GLY A 106 9.24 -3.09 -2.50
CA GLY A 106 7.99 -3.76 -2.12
C GLY A 106 6.75 -2.88 -2.20
N ALA A 107 6.88 -1.63 -2.65
CA ALA A 107 5.76 -0.72 -2.82
C ALA A 107 4.94 -1.05 -4.06
N PRO A 108 3.62 -1.25 -3.94
CA PRO A 108 2.75 -1.37 -5.10
C PRO A 108 2.57 -0.06 -5.85
N GLN A 109 2.76 1.08 -5.19
CA GLN A 109 2.76 2.42 -5.80
C GLN A 109 3.45 3.46 -4.90
N PHE A 110 3.68 4.67 -5.44
CA PHE A 110 4.38 5.75 -4.73
C PHE A 110 3.67 6.19 -3.44
N TYR A 111 2.35 6.10 -3.35
CA TYR A 111 1.59 6.53 -2.17
C TYR A 111 1.85 5.64 -0.95
N SER A 112 2.31 4.41 -1.15
CA SER A 112 2.79 3.53 -0.09
C SER A 112 3.92 4.14 0.75
N TYR A 113 4.67 5.09 0.20
CA TYR A 113 5.74 5.79 0.92
C TYR A 113 5.24 6.94 1.82
N SER A 114 3.96 7.28 1.78
CA SER A 114 3.44 8.39 2.59
C SER A 114 3.39 8.06 4.08
N THR A 115 2.81 6.91 4.41
CA THR A 115 2.77 6.35 5.77
C THR A 115 2.66 4.83 5.70
N THR A 116 2.99 4.14 6.80
CA THR A 116 2.79 2.69 6.92
C THR A 116 1.34 2.28 6.74
N ARG A 117 0.40 3.14 7.15
CA ARG A 117 -1.04 2.91 7.01
C ARG A 117 -1.51 2.96 5.57
N GLU A 118 -1.00 3.93 4.81
CA GLU A 118 -1.31 4.02 3.37
C GLU A 118 -0.77 2.80 2.63
N ASP A 119 0.42 2.37 2.96
CA ASP A 119 1.01 1.17 2.40
C ASP A 119 0.15 -0.08 2.68
N PHE A 120 -0.31 -0.24 3.91
CA PHE A 120 -1.24 -1.31 4.29
C PHE A 120 -2.54 -1.26 3.49
N ALA A 121 -3.14 -0.08 3.38
CA ALA A 121 -4.40 0.11 2.68
C ALA A 121 -4.28 -0.14 1.16
N ILE A 122 -3.18 0.30 0.56
CA ILE A 122 -2.91 0.13 -0.88
C ILE A 122 -2.65 -1.33 -1.26
N LEU A 123 -1.95 -2.08 -0.42
CA LEU A 123 -1.78 -3.52 -0.63
C LEU A 123 -3.12 -4.24 -0.62
N PHE A 124 -4.01 -3.89 0.30
CA PHE A 124 -5.33 -4.49 0.39
C PHE A 124 -6.26 -4.09 -0.75
N ASP A 125 -6.39 -2.79 -1.03
CA ASP A 125 -7.30 -2.33 -2.09
C ASP A 125 -6.89 -2.88 -3.46
N GLY A 126 -5.61 -2.90 -3.77
CA GLY A 126 -5.09 -3.46 -5.00
C GLY A 126 -5.36 -4.96 -5.12
N PHE A 127 -5.17 -5.72 -4.04
CA PHE A 127 -5.52 -7.13 -4.02
C PHE A 127 -7.02 -7.35 -4.23
N MET A 128 -7.88 -6.60 -3.55
CA MET A 128 -9.33 -6.73 -3.67
C MET A 128 -9.86 -6.35 -5.05
N MET A 129 -9.29 -5.32 -5.68
CA MET A 129 -9.64 -4.95 -7.05
C MET A 129 -9.30 -6.08 -8.03
N TYR A 130 -8.15 -6.72 -7.86
CA TYR A 130 -7.80 -7.89 -8.65
C TYR A 130 -8.70 -9.10 -8.37
N ALA A 131 -8.86 -9.47 -7.10
CA ALA A 131 -9.61 -10.66 -6.69
C ALA A 131 -11.09 -10.60 -7.08
N ARG A 132 -11.70 -9.40 -7.07
CA ARG A 132 -13.13 -9.23 -7.34
C ARG A 132 -13.45 -8.85 -8.77
N TYR A 133 -12.56 -8.16 -9.44
CA TYR A 133 -12.84 -7.55 -10.75
C TYR A 133 -11.81 -7.90 -11.81
N GLY A 134 -10.73 -8.61 -11.48
CA GLY A 134 -9.61 -8.87 -12.40
C GLY A 134 -8.83 -7.60 -12.78
N ILE A 135 -8.97 -6.53 -12.01
CA ILE A 135 -8.34 -5.24 -12.29
C ILE A 135 -7.00 -5.16 -11.59
N ASN A 136 -5.93 -5.04 -12.37
CA ASN A 136 -4.61 -4.73 -11.86
C ASN A 136 -4.41 -3.22 -11.77
N ARG A 137 -3.81 -2.78 -10.67
CA ARG A 137 -3.38 -1.39 -10.54
C ARG A 137 -2.02 -1.23 -11.21
N ASP A 138 -1.97 -0.37 -12.19
CA ASP A 138 -0.73 0.09 -12.79
C ASP A 138 -0.35 1.46 -12.24
N VAL A 139 0.94 1.69 -12.09
CA VAL A 139 1.52 2.97 -11.73
C VAL A 139 2.57 3.32 -12.77
N GLY A 140 2.67 4.57 -13.13
CA GLY A 140 3.62 5.02 -14.12
C GLY A 140 4.41 6.26 -13.70
N VAL A 141 5.57 6.40 -14.27
CA VAL A 141 6.34 7.65 -14.31
C VAL A 141 6.26 8.20 -15.71
N SER A 142 5.91 9.47 -15.84
CA SER A 142 5.85 10.16 -17.13
C SER A 142 6.65 11.46 -17.10
N ASP A 143 7.17 11.84 -18.26
CA ASP A 143 7.77 13.14 -18.47
C ASP A 143 6.77 14.16 -19.03
N GLN A 144 7.25 15.38 -19.27
CA GLN A 144 6.45 16.46 -19.86
C GLN A 144 6.03 16.19 -21.32
N GLN A 145 6.69 15.26 -22.01
CA GLN A 145 6.40 14.83 -23.38
C GLN A 145 5.44 13.64 -23.41
N TYR A 146 4.87 13.24 -22.27
CA TYR A 146 3.96 12.11 -22.13
C TYR A 146 4.58 10.74 -22.45
N ASN A 147 5.91 10.64 -22.52
CA ASN A 147 6.55 9.34 -22.45
C ASN A 147 6.32 8.75 -21.08
N SER A 148 6.10 7.44 -20.99
CA SER A 148 5.82 6.79 -19.73
C SER A 148 6.49 5.43 -19.59
N PHE A 149 6.93 5.15 -18.38
CA PHE A 149 7.24 3.80 -17.91
C PHE A 149 6.16 3.39 -16.93
N VAL A 150 5.53 2.25 -17.17
CA VAL A 150 4.46 1.72 -16.32
C VAL A 150 5.01 0.58 -15.50
N TRP A 151 4.74 0.62 -14.19
CA TRP A 151 4.93 -0.50 -13.28
C TRP A 151 3.72 -0.58 -12.35
N GLY A 152 3.74 -1.36 -11.32
CA GLY A 152 2.65 -1.45 -10.37
C GLY A 152 2.45 -2.88 -9.92
N GLN A 153 1.22 -3.24 -9.61
CA GLN A 153 0.90 -4.59 -9.17
C GLN A 153 0.75 -5.58 -10.32
N ARG A 154 0.58 -5.11 -11.56
CA ARG A 154 0.49 -6.00 -12.72
C ARG A 154 1.76 -6.85 -12.77
N ASP A 155 1.57 -8.16 -12.83
CA ASP A 155 2.64 -9.16 -12.93
C ASP A 155 3.64 -9.18 -11.76
N ARG A 156 3.43 -8.36 -10.71
CA ARG A 156 4.32 -8.28 -9.56
C ARG A 156 3.77 -8.93 -8.28
N LYS A 157 2.49 -9.24 -8.23
CA LYS A 157 1.84 -9.82 -7.04
C LYS A 157 2.51 -11.09 -6.53
N GLY A 158 3.07 -11.89 -7.44
CA GLY A 158 3.79 -13.12 -7.13
C GLY A 158 5.26 -12.94 -6.75
N GLU A 159 5.81 -11.72 -6.84
CA GLU A 159 7.20 -11.46 -6.50
C GLU A 159 7.49 -11.68 -5.01
N SER A 160 8.66 -12.24 -4.72
CA SER A 160 9.04 -12.68 -3.36
C SER A 160 9.05 -11.57 -2.31
N TRP A 161 9.14 -10.32 -2.71
CA TRP A 161 9.11 -9.15 -1.81
C TRP A 161 7.75 -8.46 -1.72
N ILE A 162 6.82 -8.72 -2.65
CA ILE A 162 5.47 -8.16 -2.63
C ILE A 162 4.43 -9.16 -2.14
N LYS A 163 4.47 -10.39 -2.63
CA LYS A 163 3.53 -11.44 -2.28
C LYS A 163 3.35 -11.63 -0.76
N PRO A 164 4.41 -11.77 0.06
CA PRO A 164 4.24 -11.95 1.51
C PRO A 164 3.57 -10.76 2.18
N ARG A 165 3.73 -9.55 1.64
CA ARG A 165 3.11 -8.33 2.13
C ARG A 165 1.61 -8.32 1.86
N ILE A 166 1.20 -8.72 0.65
CA ILE A 166 -0.22 -8.87 0.28
C ILE A 166 -0.88 -9.93 1.14
N GLU A 167 -0.27 -11.10 1.28
CA GLU A 167 -0.78 -12.20 2.11
C GLU A 167 -0.95 -11.78 3.56
N PHE A 168 0.04 -11.07 4.11
CA PHE A 168 -0.02 -10.56 5.48
C PHE A 168 -1.24 -9.66 5.67
N VAL A 169 -1.43 -8.68 4.80
CA VAL A 169 -2.53 -7.71 4.91
C VAL A 169 -3.89 -8.40 4.71
N THR A 170 -4.00 -9.23 3.69
CA THR A 170 -5.25 -9.93 3.36
C THR A 170 -5.71 -10.84 4.49
N ASN A 171 -4.78 -11.62 5.07
CA ASN A 171 -5.08 -12.50 6.19
C ASN A 171 -5.50 -11.76 7.47
N ARG A 172 -5.14 -10.49 7.60
CA ARG A 172 -5.58 -9.66 8.74
C ARG A 172 -6.91 -8.98 8.54
N VAL A 173 -7.20 -8.55 7.32
CA VAL A 173 -8.46 -7.85 7.01
C VAL A 173 -9.59 -8.85 6.73
N LEU A 174 -9.31 -9.94 6.02
CA LEU A 174 -10.30 -10.95 5.61
C LEU A 174 -9.78 -12.39 5.78
N PRO A 175 -9.52 -12.85 7.00
CA PRO A 175 -8.85 -14.13 7.24
C PRO A 175 -9.66 -15.36 6.79
N GLU A 176 -10.98 -15.23 6.65
CA GLU A 176 -11.88 -16.37 6.39
C GLU A 176 -12.36 -16.43 4.93
N PHE A 177 -12.14 -15.40 4.14
CA PHE A 177 -12.81 -15.27 2.85
C PHE A 177 -11.90 -15.43 1.64
N TYR A 178 -10.58 -15.33 1.80
CA TYR A 178 -9.66 -15.37 0.68
C TYR A 178 -8.40 -16.18 1.00
N ASP A 179 -8.18 -17.19 0.18
CA ASP A 179 -6.84 -17.75 0.02
C ASP A 179 -6.05 -16.83 -0.93
N ALA A 180 -5.35 -15.87 -0.34
CA ALA A 180 -4.58 -14.90 -1.11
C ALA A 180 -3.53 -15.57 -1.99
N ASP A 181 -2.94 -16.66 -1.51
CA ASP A 181 -1.93 -17.42 -2.24
C ASP A 181 -2.51 -18.05 -3.51
N ALA A 182 -3.67 -18.70 -3.42
CA ALA A 182 -4.35 -19.27 -4.60
C ALA A 182 -4.75 -18.21 -5.63
N ILE A 183 -5.16 -17.03 -5.18
CA ILE A 183 -5.54 -15.92 -6.07
C ILE A 183 -4.31 -15.31 -6.76
N ILE A 184 -3.20 -15.18 -6.05
CA ILE A 184 -1.98 -14.57 -6.58
C ILE A 184 -1.29 -15.49 -7.62
N GLN A 185 -1.43 -16.79 -7.49
CA GLN A 185 -0.82 -17.78 -8.39
C GLN A 185 -1.55 -17.92 -9.75
N ASN A 186 -2.79 -17.48 -9.85
CA ASN A 186 -3.60 -17.49 -11.09
C ASN A 186 -3.50 -16.17 -11.85
#